data_7c5b68932ca906a28fe21c52aa852e02
#
_entry.id   7c5b68932ca906a28fe21c52aa852e02
#
_cell.length_a   1.000
_cell.length_b   1.000
_cell.length_c   1.000
_cell.angle_alpha   90.00
_cell.angle_beta   90.00
_cell.angle_gamma   90.00
#
_symmetry.space_group_name_H-M   'P 1'
#
loop_
_entity.id
_entity.type
_entity.pdbx_description
1 polymer ?
#
loop_
_entity_poly.entity_id
_entity_poly.type
_entity_poly.pdbx_seq_one_letter_code
_entity_poly.pdbx_strand_id
1 'polypeptide(L)'
;MCAVSKKPICTECCTVPKGWGHELIIVNNEKYCGKILSFKKECKFSMHYHIIKQETWYVRVGRFVFNWIDTEKGITHQQVLNEGDVVTIPIGMPHQLEAITDGEIFEISTQHFDSDSYRILKGN
;
A
#
# COMPACT_ATOMS: atom_id res chain seq x y z
N MET A 1 -1.83 -35.25 -7.20
CA MET A 1 -2.42 -34.19 -6.34
C MET A 1 -1.65 -34.11 -5.03
N CYS A 2 -1.13 -32.93 -4.70
CA CYS A 2 -0.38 -32.76 -3.46
C CYS A 2 -1.35 -32.67 -2.27
N ALA A 3 -1.00 -33.33 -1.19
CA ALA A 3 -1.74 -33.21 0.08
C ALA A 3 -1.56 -31.80 0.66
N VAL A 4 -2.64 -31.18 1.15
CA VAL A 4 -2.56 -29.92 1.87
C VAL A 4 -1.95 -30.17 3.24
N SER A 5 -0.92 -29.41 3.58
CA SER A 5 -0.32 -29.47 4.92
C SER A 5 -1.34 -29.07 5.98
N LYS A 6 -1.46 -29.85 7.03
CA LYS A 6 -2.31 -29.54 8.19
C LYS A 6 -1.52 -28.87 9.33
N LYS A 7 -0.22 -28.64 9.13
CA LYS A 7 0.62 -27.96 10.12
C LYS A 7 0.68 -26.47 9.82
N PRO A 8 0.77 -25.63 10.86
CA PRO A 8 1.04 -24.21 10.64
C PRO A 8 2.36 -24.03 9.89
N ILE A 9 2.39 -23.00 9.06
CA ILE A 9 3.59 -22.60 8.33
C ILE A 9 4.15 -21.36 9.02
N CYS A 10 5.39 -21.47 9.53
CA CYS A 10 6.07 -20.36 10.18
C CYS A 10 7.08 -19.76 9.20
N THR A 11 6.97 -18.45 8.98
CA THR A 11 7.85 -17.70 8.08
C THR A 11 8.32 -16.42 8.78
N GLU A 12 9.25 -15.73 8.15
CA GLU A 12 9.77 -14.45 8.63
C GLU A 12 9.30 -13.31 7.73
N CYS A 13 9.20 -12.11 8.31
CA CYS A 13 8.93 -10.89 7.53
C CYS A 13 10.13 -10.54 6.65
N CYS A 14 9.87 -9.90 5.52
CA CYS A 14 10.90 -9.38 4.63
C CYS A 14 10.82 -7.86 4.61
N THR A 15 11.92 -7.18 4.88
CA THR A 15 12.01 -5.72 4.83
C THR A 15 12.59 -5.28 3.50
N VAL A 16 11.89 -4.38 2.81
CA VAL A 16 12.32 -3.79 1.52
C VAL A 16 12.53 -2.29 1.71
N PRO A 17 13.78 -1.79 1.63
CA PRO A 17 14.04 -0.35 1.72
C PRO A 17 13.41 0.41 0.55
N LYS A 18 12.90 1.60 0.83
CA LYS A 18 12.32 2.54 -0.14
C LYS A 18 12.86 3.95 0.11
N GLY A 19 12.81 4.81 -0.89
CA GLY A 19 13.21 6.20 -0.73
C GLY A 19 12.38 6.96 0.32
N TRP A 20 11.13 6.56 0.50
CA TRP A 20 10.21 7.17 1.47
C TRP A 20 10.21 6.49 2.85
N GLY A 21 10.94 5.40 3.02
CA GLY A 21 11.00 4.61 4.25
C GLY A 21 11.27 3.14 3.96
N HIS A 22 10.35 2.27 4.34
CA HIS A 22 10.47 0.84 4.02
C HIS A 22 9.12 0.13 4.05
N GLU A 23 9.06 -1.01 3.38
CA GLU A 23 7.96 -1.96 3.47
C GLU A 23 8.38 -3.14 4.32
N LEU A 24 7.55 -3.52 5.28
CA LEU A 24 7.67 -4.78 5.98
C LEU A 24 6.63 -5.73 5.37
N ILE A 25 7.08 -6.70 4.59
CA ILE A 25 6.20 -7.67 3.96
C ILE A 25 5.96 -8.80 4.95
N ILE A 26 4.73 -8.87 5.48
CA ILE A 26 4.33 -9.91 6.44
C ILE A 26 4.02 -11.20 5.69
N VAL A 27 3.25 -11.09 4.61
CA VAL A 27 2.84 -12.21 3.77
C VAL A 27 2.44 -11.69 2.39
N ASN A 28 2.75 -12.47 1.38
CA ASN A 28 2.26 -12.23 0.02
C ASN A 28 2.14 -13.58 -0.68
N ASN A 29 0.93 -14.02 -0.90
CA ASN A 29 0.63 -15.29 -1.57
C ASN A 29 -0.54 -15.12 -2.54
N GLU A 30 -0.97 -16.21 -3.17
CA GLU A 30 -2.02 -16.21 -4.19
C GLU A 30 -3.40 -15.77 -3.68
N LYS A 31 -3.61 -15.74 -2.36
CA LYS A 31 -4.90 -15.41 -1.76
C LYS A 31 -4.94 -14.03 -1.11
N TYR A 32 -3.85 -13.61 -0.48
CA TYR A 32 -3.79 -12.34 0.24
C TYR A 32 -2.36 -11.83 0.43
N CYS A 33 -2.28 -10.54 0.73
CA CYS A 33 -1.02 -9.87 1.03
C CYS A 33 -1.22 -8.95 2.24
N GLY A 34 -0.25 -8.91 3.13
CA GLY A 34 -0.21 -8.00 4.26
C GLY A 34 1.15 -7.34 4.36
N LYS A 35 1.16 -6.02 4.47
CA LYS A 35 2.39 -5.22 4.60
C LYS A 35 2.21 -4.13 5.64
N ILE A 36 3.32 -3.71 6.24
CA ILE A 36 3.39 -2.45 6.98
C ILE A 36 4.28 -1.52 6.18
N LEU A 37 3.74 -0.36 5.82
CA LEU A 37 4.47 0.69 5.11
C LEU A 37 4.89 1.73 6.13
N SER A 38 6.20 1.86 6.38
CA SER A 38 6.75 2.83 7.31
C SER A 38 7.31 4.01 6.54
N PHE A 39 6.78 5.20 6.83
CA PHE A 39 7.12 6.44 6.12
C PHE A 39 7.93 7.37 6.99
N LYS A 40 8.90 8.01 6.37
CA LYS A 40 9.58 9.17 6.94
C LYS A 40 8.75 10.42 6.66
N LYS A 41 8.68 11.32 7.63
CA LYS A 41 8.05 12.64 7.50
C LYS A 41 8.41 13.31 6.17
N GLU A 42 7.41 13.87 5.50
CA GLU A 42 7.54 14.61 4.23
C GLU A 42 7.92 13.76 3.03
N CYS A 43 7.99 12.44 3.17
CA CYS A 43 8.24 11.53 2.07
C CYS A 43 6.95 10.91 1.53
N LYS A 44 6.97 10.53 0.27
CA LYS A 44 5.83 9.97 -0.46
C LYS A 44 6.25 8.87 -1.41
N PHE A 45 5.39 7.88 -1.61
CA PHE A 45 5.60 6.96 -2.73
C PHE A 45 5.06 7.56 -4.04
N SER A 46 5.29 6.90 -5.15
CA SER A 46 4.85 7.38 -6.47
C SER A 46 3.33 7.43 -6.58
N MET A 47 2.81 8.36 -7.39
CA MET A 47 1.44 8.26 -7.88
C MET A 47 1.40 7.10 -8.88
N HIS A 48 0.67 6.04 -8.55
CA HIS A 48 0.59 4.82 -9.36
C HIS A 48 -0.75 4.12 -9.19
N TYR A 49 -1.02 3.17 -10.07
CA TYR A 49 -2.22 2.35 -9.99
C TYR A 49 -1.89 0.88 -10.23
N HIS A 50 -2.82 0.01 -9.82
CA HIS A 50 -2.76 -1.43 -10.04
C HIS A 50 -3.97 -1.86 -10.85
N ILE A 51 -3.79 -2.83 -11.74
CA ILE A 51 -4.87 -3.40 -12.55
C ILE A 51 -5.43 -4.67 -11.89
N ILE A 52 -4.58 -5.42 -11.19
CA ILE A 52 -4.92 -6.70 -10.57
C ILE A 52 -5.21 -6.54 -9.09
N LYS A 53 -4.33 -5.85 -8.36
CA LYS A 53 -4.38 -5.75 -6.90
C LYS A 53 -5.47 -4.79 -6.44
N GLN A 54 -6.29 -5.26 -5.49
CA GLN A 54 -7.16 -4.41 -4.68
C GLN A 54 -6.57 -4.32 -3.28
N GLU A 55 -6.57 -3.13 -2.69
CA GLU A 55 -5.95 -2.91 -1.39
C GLU A 55 -6.80 -2.04 -0.47
N THR A 56 -6.64 -2.28 0.82
CA THR A 56 -7.21 -1.47 1.89
C THR A 56 -6.09 -1.05 2.82
N TRP A 57 -6.09 0.23 3.20
CA TRP A 57 -5.13 0.79 4.14
C TRP A 57 -5.78 1.09 5.48
N TYR A 58 -5.07 0.80 6.54
CA TYR A 58 -5.39 1.24 7.89
C TYR A 58 -4.25 2.14 8.38
N VAL A 59 -4.59 3.36 8.79
CA VAL A 59 -3.59 4.30 9.35
C VAL A 59 -3.33 3.90 10.79
N ARG A 60 -2.17 3.29 11.02
CA ARG A 60 -1.77 2.79 12.33
C ARG A 60 -1.12 3.87 13.18
N VAL A 61 -0.21 4.65 12.58
CA VAL A 61 0.55 5.72 13.24
C VAL A 61 0.66 6.90 12.30
N GLY A 62 0.49 8.10 12.84
CA GLY A 62 0.76 9.34 12.12
C GLY A 62 -0.39 9.85 11.27
N ARG A 63 -0.06 10.82 10.42
CA ARG A 63 -1.01 11.49 9.54
C ARG A 63 -0.45 11.54 8.13
N PHE A 64 -1.35 11.42 7.16
CA PHE A 64 -0.99 11.35 5.74
C PHE A 64 -1.87 12.26 4.89
N VAL A 65 -1.32 12.73 3.79
CA VAL A 65 -2.10 13.29 2.68
C VAL A 65 -2.32 12.18 1.67
N PHE A 66 -3.57 11.88 1.39
CA PHE A 66 -3.96 10.91 0.38
C PHE A 66 -4.37 11.65 -0.89
N ASN A 67 -3.59 11.44 -1.96
CA ASN A 67 -3.85 11.98 -3.29
C ASN A 67 -4.38 10.86 -4.18
N TRP A 68 -5.47 11.13 -4.90
CA TRP A 68 -6.02 10.16 -5.85
C TRP A 68 -6.64 10.86 -7.05
N ILE A 69 -6.82 10.13 -8.13
CA ILE A 69 -7.33 10.65 -9.40
C ILE A 69 -8.62 9.92 -9.76
N ASP A 70 -9.69 10.70 -9.98
CA ASP A 70 -10.90 10.21 -10.63
C ASP A 70 -10.64 10.21 -12.13
N THR A 71 -10.37 9.02 -12.69
CA THR A 71 -10.00 8.87 -14.10
C THR A 71 -11.15 9.06 -15.05
N GLU A 72 -12.40 8.89 -14.61
CA GLU A 72 -13.58 9.14 -15.44
C GLU A 72 -13.77 10.63 -15.69
N LYS A 73 -13.58 11.43 -14.64
CA LYS A 73 -13.76 12.90 -14.70
C LYS A 73 -12.47 13.66 -14.96
N GLY A 74 -11.32 13.02 -14.85
CA GLY A 74 -10.01 13.67 -14.96
C GLY A 74 -9.75 14.68 -13.84
N ILE A 75 -10.24 14.40 -12.64
CA ILE A 75 -10.13 15.28 -11.47
C ILE A 75 -9.21 14.65 -10.45
N THR A 76 -8.28 15.46 -9.90
CA THR A 76 -7.46 15.07 -8.76
C THR A 76 -8.16 15.43 -7.45
N HIS A 77 -8.04 14.54 -6.47
CA HIS A 77 -8.57 14.73 -5.13
C HIS A 77 -7.48 14.61 -4.10
N GLN A 78 -7.69 15.25 -2.96
CA GLN A 78 -6.75 15.21 -1.85
C GLN A 78 -7.54 15.21 -0.54
N GLN A 79 -7.14 14.36 0.39
CA GLN A 79 -7.70 14.35 1.73
C GLN A 79 -6.66 13.94 2.77
N VAL A 80 -6.86 14.39 4.00
CA VAL A 80 -6.01 14.01 5.13
C VAL A 80 -6.55 12.74 5.75
N LEU A 81 -5.65 11.78 5.99
CA LEU A 81 -5.93 10.57 6.75
C LEU A 81 -5.30 10.68 8.13
N ASN A 82 -6.07 10.36 9.14
CA ASN A 82 -5.65 10.36 10.54
C ASN A 82 -5.56 8.93 11.08
N GLU A 83 -4.91 8.76 12.22
CA GLU A 83 -4.85 7.46 12.90
C GLU A 83 -6.23 6.85 13.06
N GLY A 84 -6.35 5.57 12.70
CA GLY A 84 -7.61 4.84 12.74
C GLY A 84 -8.43 4.90 11.45
N ASP A 85 -8.10 5.76 10.50
CA ASP A 85 -8.82 5.82 9.23
C ASP A 85 -8.55 4.58 8.38
N VAL A 86 -9.59 4.15 7.66
CA VAL A 86 -9.54 3.02 6.74
C VAL A 86 -9.94 3.49 5.35
N VAL A 87 -9.13 3.16 4.36
CA VAL A 87 -9.38 3.50 2.96
C VAL A 87 -9.23 2.28 2.08
N THR A 88 -10.24 1.97 1.29
CA THR A 88 -10.17 0.93 0.25
C THR A 88 -9.92 1.59 -1.10
N ILE A 89 -8.89 1.13 -1.79
CA ILE A 89 -8.48 1.67 -3.08
C ILE A 89 -9.11 0.80 -4.19
N PRO A 90 -10.00 1.36 -5.00
CA PRO A 90 -10.54 0.61 -6.14
C PRO A 90 -9.43 0.21 -7.12
N ILE A 91 -9.62 -0.93 -7.76
CA ILE A 91 -8.71 -1.38 -8.83
C ILE A 91 -8.66 -0.31 -9.93
N GLY A 92 -7.46 0.01 -10.39
CA GLY A 92 -7.24 0.98 -11.47
C GLY A 92 -7.20 2.44 -11.04
N MET A 93 -7.52 2.77 -9.79
CA MET A 93 -7.47 4.16 -9.32
C MET A 93 -6.05 4.58 -8.98
N PRO A 94 -5.50 5.62 -9.64
CA PRO A 94 -4.22 6.19 -9.26
C PRO A 94 -4.26 6.77 -7.86
N HIS A 95 -3.23 6.47 -7.07
CA HIS A 95 -3.16 6.85 -5.67
C HIS A 95 -1.73 7.13 -5.22
N GLN A 96 -1.61 7.98 -4.19
CA GLN A 96 -0.33 8.36 -3.60
C GLN A 96 -0.55 8.74 -2.14
N LEU A 97 0.35 8.30 -1.27
CA LEU A 97 0.41 8.77 0.12
C LEU A 97 1.66 9.60 0.34
N GLU A 98 1.49 10.72 1.03
CA GLU A 98 2.56 11.56 1.53
C GLU A 98 2.46 11.66 3.05
N ALA A 99 3.53 11.37 3.75
CA ALA A 99 3.55 11.42 5.21
C ALA A 99 3.68 12.86 5.70
N ILE A 100 2.72 13.31 6.49
CA ILE A 100 2.79 14.61 7.18
C ILE A 100 3.73 14.49 8.36
N THR A 101 3.69 13.36 9.05
CA THR A 101 4.57 12.98 10.15
C THR A 101 5.22 11.64 9.81
N ASP A 102 6.21 11.22 10.60
CA ASP A 102 6.58 9.80 10.56
C ASP A 102 5.33 8.97 10.82
N GLY A 103 5.15 7.87 10.11
CA GLY A 103 3.93 7.11 10.26
C GLY A 103 3.99 5.72 9.67
N GLU A 104 2.94 4.96 9.93
CA GLU A 104 2.79 3.58 9.47
C GLU A 104 1.40 3.34 8.92
N ILE A 105 1.37 2.67 7.78
CA ILE A 105 0.14 2.18 7.15
C ILE A 105 0.16 0.66 7.16
N PHE A 106 -0.93 0.05 7.61
CA PHE A 106 -1.14 -1.38 7.44
C PHE A 106 -1.89 -1.58 6.12
N GLU A 107 -1.24 -2.25 5.16
CA GLU A 107 -1.85 -2.59 3.87
C GLU A 107 -2.31 -4.03 3.89
N ILE A 108 -3.59 -4.22 3.60
CA ILE A 108 -4.23 -5.52 3.41
C ILE A 108 -4.67 -5.55 1.95
N SER A 109 -4.25 -6.56 1.21
CA SER A 109 -4.55 -6.60 -0.22
C SER A 109 -4.67 -8.03 -0.76
N THR A 110 -5.10 -8.12 -2.01
CA THR A 110 -4.89 -9.32 -2.80
C THR A 110 -3.41 -9.48 -3.12
N GLN A 111 -3.03 -10.56 -3.77
CA GLN A 111 -1.62 -10.81 -4.10
C GLN A 111 -0.96 -9.62 -4.79
N HIS A 112 0.23 -9.29 -4.32
CA HIS A 112 1.06 -8.24 -4.92
C HIS A 112 2.01 -8.82 -5.96
N PHE A 113 2.04 -8.19 -7.15
CA PHE A 113 3.02 -8.43 -8.20
C PHE A 113 3.74 -7.12 -8.50
N ASP A 114 5.07 -7.13 -8.50
CA ASP A 114 5.86 -5.93 -8.82
C ASP A 114 5.54 -5.38 -10.21
N SER A 115 5.20 -6.27 -11.15
CA SER A 115 4.80 -5.91 -12.51
C SER A 115 3.42 -5.24 -12.62
N ASP A 116 2.61 -5.31 -11.56
CA ASP A 116 1.26 -4.72 -11.50
C ASP A 116 1.27 -3.32 -10.90
N SER A 117 2.29 -2.54 -11.16
CA SER A 117 2.41 -1.16 -10.69
C SER A 117 2.75 -0.25 -11.87
N TYR A 118 1.84 0.66 -12.15
CA TYR A 118 1.94 1.59 -13.28
C TYR A 118 2.11 3.00 -12.77
N ARG A 119 3.31 3.53 -12.91
CA ARG A 119 3.68 4.84 -12.34
C ARG A 119 3.23 5.97 -13.24
N ILE A 120 2.62 7.00 -12.62
CA ILE A 120 2.20 8.24 -13.27
C ILE A 120 3.16 9.36 -12.90
N LEU A 121 3.45 9.52 -11.61
CA LEU A 121 4.36 10.53 -11.07
C LEU A 121 5.34 9.87 -10.11
N LYS A 122 6.59 10.32 -10.17
CA LYS A 122 7.65 9.83 -9.28
C LYS A 122 7.40 10.24 -7.82
N GLY A 123 7.74 9.37 -6.89
CA GLY A 123 7.83 9.67 -5.45
C GLY A 123 9.26 9.84 -4.97
N ASN A 124 9.46 9.63 -3.69
CA ASN A 124 10.79 9.65 -3.06
C ASN A 124 11.54 8.34 -3.21
#